data_923aa9757e398814e680f8bb9d9a9498
#
_entry.id   923aa9757e398814e680f8bb9d9a9498
#
_cell.length_a   1.000
_cell.length_b   1.000
_cell.length_c   1.000
_cell.angle_alpha   90.00
_cell.angle_beta   90.00
_cell.angle_gamma   90.00
#
_symmetry.space_group_name_H-M   'P 1'
#
loop_
_entity.id
_entity.type
_entity.pdbx_description
1 polymer ?
#
loop_
_entity_poly.entity_id
_entity_poly.type
_entity_poly.pdbx_seq_one_letter_code
_entity_poly.pdbx_strand_id
1 'polypeptide(L)'
;MLHLHHANRLEDLAEKLRRNLETPLSEVLTPEIIAVPGTAISEWLTIRLAAETGISANIRWLLPARLLWQIFRDTLDEVPDSNAFSADALVWRVLPALDDSTFTSRHSALSRYLKDSNELHRWQLARQMGRLYEQYLVFRPDWVIDWE
;
A
#
# COMPACT_ATOMS: atom_id res chain seq x y z
N MET A 1 -3.58 13.51 22.00
CA MET A 1 -3.29 12.49 23.04
C MET A 1 -3.42 11.11 22.40
N LEU A 2 -2.51 10.18 22.67
CA LEU A 2 -2.57 8.81 22.18
C LEU A 2 -3.32 7.93 23.18
N HIS A 3 -4.32 7.17 22.72
CA HIS A 3 -5.05 6.18 23.51
C HIS A 3 -4.76 4.80 22.96
N LEU A 4 -4.26 3.90 23.77
CA LEU A 4 -3.96 2.52 23.40
C LEU A 4 -4.99 1.57 24.03
N HIS A 5 -5.64 0.77 23.19
CA HIS A 5 -6.63 -0.21 23.61
C HIS A 5 -6.19 -1.62 23.22
N HIS A 6 -6.31 -2.56 24.14
CA HIS A 6 -6.00 -3.97 23.93
C HIS A 6 -7.24 -4.83 24.19
N ALA A 7 -7.45 -5.84 23.38
CA ALA A 7 -8.43 -6.88 23.59
C ALA A 7 -7.98 -8.19 22.95
N ASN A 8 -8.51 -9.31 23.44
CA ASN A 8 -8.24 -10.64 22.88
C ASN A 8 -9.18 -10.97 21.70
N ARG A 9 -10.22 -10.16 21.53
CA ARG A 9 -11.22 -10.34 20.47
C ARG A 9 -11.36 -9.07 19.66
N LEU A 10 -11.46 -9.23 18.35
CA LEU A 10 -11.63 -8.10 17.43
C LEU A 10 -12.96 -7.38 17.64
N GLU A 11 -13.99 -8.12 18.05
CA GLU A 11 -15.31 -7.58 18.34
C GLU A 11 -15.29 -6.55 19.47
N ASP A 12 -14.47 -6.77 20.49
CA ASP A 12 -14.33 -5.85 21.63
C ASP A 12 -13.64 -4.55 21.21
N LEU A 13 -12.65 -4.65 20.29
CA LEU A 13 -12.02 -3.47 19.70
C LEU A 13 -12.98 -2.71 18.78
N ALA A 14 -13.81 -3.43 18.01
CA ALA A 14 -14.82 -2.82 17.16
C ALA A 14 -15.88 -2.07 17.97
N GLU A 15 -16.32 -2.63 19.09
CA GLU A 15 -17.23 -1.94 20.00
C GLU A 15 -16.59 -0.68 20.61
N LYS A 16 -15.30 -0.73 20.93
CA LYS A 16 -14.57 0.44 21.42
C LYS A 16 -14.47 1.52 20.33
N LEU A 17 -14.18 1.10 19.08
CA LEU A 17 -14.18 2.01 17.94
C LEU A 17 -15.55 2.67 17.75
N ARG A 18 -16.64 1.88 17.79
CA ARG A 18 -18.02 2.37 17.67
C ARG A 18 -18.28 3.49 18.69
N ARG A 19 -17.93 3.27 19.96
CA ARG A 19 -18.09 4.29 21.02
C ARG A 19 -17.28 5.54 20.77
N ASN A 20 -16.08 5.41 20.21
CA ASN A 20 -15.28 6.58 19.88
C ASN A 20 -15.93 7.40 18.75
N LEU A 21 -16.56 6.72 17.78
CA LEU A 21 -17.27 7.36 16.66
C LEU A 21 -18.61 8.02 17.07
N GLU A 22 -19.12 7.79 18.28
CA GLU A 22 -20.30 8.49 18.82
C GLU A 22 -20.01 9.97 19.07
N THR A 23 -18.75 10.34 19.25
CA THR A 23 -18.34 11.73 19.35
C THR A 23 -17.85 12.22 18.00
N PRO A 24 -18.66 12.95 17.22
CA PRO A 24 -18.28 13.39 15.89
C PRO A 24 -17.15 14.40 15.94
N LEU A 25 -16.39 14.49 14.85
CA LEU A 25 -15.44 15.57 14.62
C LEU A 25 -16.16 16.93 14.58
N SER A 26 -15.42 18.01 14.83
CA SER A 26 -15.97 19.36 14.88
C SER A 26 -16.69 19.79 13.59
N GLU A 27 -16.27 19.24 12.45
CA GLU A 27 -16.90 19.46 11.14
C GLU A 27 -17.64 18.21 10.69
N VAL A 28 -18.95 18.34 10.50
CA VAL A 28 -19.86 17.22 10.20
C VAL A 28 -19.50 16.44 8.93
N LEU A 29 -18.90 17.11 7.94
CA LEU A 29 -18.51 16.49 6.66
C LEU A 29 -17.05 16.02 6.62
N THR A 30 -16.26 16.28 7.66
CA THR A 30 -14.90 15.78 7.73
C THR A 30 -14.92 14.27 7.98
N PRO A 31 -14.33 13.45 7.10
CA PRO A 31 -14.36 12.01 7.26
C PRO A 31 -13.48 11.55 8.41
N GLU A 32 -13.97 10.59 9.18
CA GLU A 32 -13.16 9.84 10.14
C GLU A 32 -12.11 8.99 9.39
N ILE A 33 -10.84 9.14 9.72
CA ILE A 33 -9.75 8.38 9.12
C ILE A 33 -9.44 7.18 9.99
N ILE A 34 -9.65 5.98 9.46
CA ILE A 34 -9.38 4.73 10.18
C ILE A 34 -8.39 3.90 9.38
N ALA A 35 -7.23 3.62 9.99
CA ALA A 35 -6.25 2.71 9.40
C ALA A 35 -6.54 1.26 9.80
N VAL A 36 -6.54 0.38 8.80
CA VAL A 36 -6.82 -1.06 8.97
C VAL A 36 -5.75 -1.90 8.28
N PRO A 37 -5.43 -3.09 8.80
CA PRO A 37 -4.39 -3.94 8.22
C PRO A 37 -4.75 -4.55 6.85
N GLY A 38 -6.02 -4.47 6.46
CA GLY A 38 -6.48 -5.02 5.18
C GLY A 38 -7.95 -4.70 4.88
N THR A 39 -8.33 -4.84 3.61
CA THR A 39 -9.67 -4.51 3.11
C THR A 39 -10.77 -5.38 3.73
N ALA A 40 -10.49 -6.66 4.01
CA ALA A 40 -11.45 -7.54 4.67
C ALA A 40 -11.87 -7.01 6.07
N ILE A 41 -10.95 -6.39 6.80
CA ILE A 41 -11.26 -5.78 8.10
C ILE A 41 -12.11 -4.53 7.92
N SER A 42 -11.84 -3.69 6.92
CA SER A 42 -12.68 -2.51 6.66
C SER A 42 -14.10 -2.88 6.25
N GLU A 43 -14.26 -3.89 5.41
CA GLU A 43 -15.58 -4.40 5.00
C GLU A 43 -16.36 -4.96 6.19
N TRP A 44 -15.71 -5.79 7.00
CA TRP A 44 -16.32 -6.35 8.20
C TRP A 44 -16.73 -5.26 9.20
N LEU A 45 -15.86 -4.26 9.45
CA LEU A 45 -16.18 -3.14 10.33
C LEU A 45 -17.31 -2.28 9.76
N THR A 46 -17.33 -2.03 8.47
CA THR A 46 -18.43 -1.27 7.82
C THR A 46 -19.78 -1.94 8.03
N ILE A 47 -19.86 -3.26 7.81
CA ILE A 47 -21.10 -4.04 8.00
C ILE A 47 -21.51 -4.02 9.48
N ARG A 48 -20.54 -4.24 10.37
CA ARG A 48 -20.80 -4.28 11.80
C ARG A 48 -21.27 -2.93 12.35
N LEU A 49 -20.59 -1.84 12.01
CA LEU A 49 -20.99 -0.49 12.40
C LEU A 49 -22.39 -0.17 11.86
N ALA A 50 -22.68 -0.47 10.59
CA ALA A 50 -23.99 -0.25 10.01
C ALA A 50 -25.11 -1.06 10.70
N ALA A 51 -24.80 -2.30 11.11
CA ALA A 51 -25.78 -3.13 11.83
C ALA A 51 -26.11 -2.59 13.23
N GLU A 52 -25.16 -1.97 13.91
CA GLU A 52 -25.32 -1.48 15.29
C GLU A 52 -25.84 -0.02 15.34
N THR A 53 -25.47 0.82 14.36
CA THR A 53 -25.82 2.25 14.33
C THR A 53 -26.82 2.64 13.25
N GLY A 54 -27.21 1.69 12.41
CA GLY A 54 -28.12 1.90 11.26
C GLY A 54 -27.41 2.42 10.00
N ILE A 55 -26.25 3.01 10.11
CA ILE A 55 -25.48 3.55 8.99
C ILE A 55 -23.97 3.51 9.29
N SER A 56 -23.16 3.23 8.25
CA SER A 56 -21.72 3.42 8.28
C SER A 56 -21.33 4.35 7.12
N ALA A 57 -21.18 5.61 7.41
CA ALA A 57 -20.91 6.64 6.41
C ALA A 57 -19.82 7.60 6.90
N ASN A 58 -19.24 8.36 5.97
CA ASN A 58 -18.22 9.37 6.24
C ASN A 58 -16.95 8.83 6.93
N ILE A 59 -16.61 7.57 6.63
CA ILE A 59 -15.40 6.91 7.11
C ILE A 59 -14.46 6.67 5.92
N ARG A 60 -13.21 7.09 6.06
CA ARG A 60 -12.13 6.82 5.10
C ARG A 60 -11.24 5.71 5.64
N TRP A 61 -11.37 4.52 5.07
CA TRP A 61 -10.52 3.39 5.39
C TRP A 61 -9.19 3.50 4.68
N LEU A 62 -8.09 3.44 5.42
CA LEU A 62 -6.74 3.51 4.87
C LEU A 62 -5.92 2.29 5.29
N LEU A 63 -5.05 1.83 4.40
CA LEU A 63 -3.97 0.92 4.77
C LEU A 63 -2.86 1.73 5.48
N PRO A 64 -2.10 1.14 6.41
CA PRO A 64 -1.08 1.86 7.18
C PRO A 64 -0.08 2.64 6.33
N ALA A 65 0.37 2.06 5.22
CA ALA A 65 1.27 2.75 4.30
C ALA A 65 0.65 4.01 3.67
N ARG A 66 -0.64 3.98 3.34
CA ARG A 66 -1.35 5.15 2.80
C ARG A 66 -1.54 6.23 3.85
N LEU A 67 -1.81 5.83 5.10
CA LEU A 67 -1.90 6.78 6.22
C LEU A 67 -0.55 7.48 6.45
N LEU A 68 0.57 6.75 6.44
CA LEU A 68 1.90 7.33 6.57
C LEU A 68 2.21 8.32 5.44
N TRP A 69 1.90 7.97 4.19
CA TRP A 69 2.07 8.88 3.06
C TRP A 69 1.21 10.14 3.18
N GLN A 70 -0.01 10.02 3.71
CA GLN A 70 -0.86 11.18 3.96
C GLN A 70 -0.23 12.07 5.04
N ILE A 71 0.21 11.49 6.17
CA ILE A 71 0.89 12.24 7.25
C ILE A 71 2.13 12.96 6.71
N PHE A 72 2.95 12.28 5.88
CA PHE A 72 4.14 12.92 5.29
C PHE A 72 3.76 14.11 4.42
N ARG A 73 2.76 13.99 3.56
CA ARG A 73 2.28 15.10 2.72
C ARG A 73 1.69 16.25 3.52
N ASP A 74 1.00 15.95 4.61
CA ASP A 74 0.38 16.96 5.48
C ASP A 74 1.42 17.68 6.37
N THR A 75 2.63 17.09 6.51
CA THR A 75 3.65 17.58 7.46
C THR A 75 4.91 18.10 6.76
N LEU A 76 5.23 17.61 5.57
CA LEU A 76 6.46 17.91 4.85
C LEU A 76 6.13 18.63 3.52
N ASP A 77 6.81 19.72 3.23
CA ASP A 77 6.54 20.58 2.06
C ASP A 77 6.93 19.94 0.70
N GLU A 78 7.83 18.96 0.68
CA GLU A 78 8.41 18.42 -0.55
C GLU A 78 8.11 16.92 -0.78
N VAL A 79 6.98 16.42 -0.31
CA VAL A 79 6.58 15.02 -0.55
C VAL A 79 5.91 14.91 -1.92
N PRO A 80 6.41 14.07 -2.84
CA PRO A 80 5.80 13.91 -4.15
C PRO A 80 4.39 13.30 -4.05
N ASP A 81 3.50 13.73 -4.94
CA ASP A 81 2.12 13.23 -5.01
C ASP A 81 2.03 11.73 -5.31
N SER A 82 3.03 11.19 -5.99
CA SER A 82 3.09 9.77 -6.34
C SER A 82 4.41 9.14 -5.90
N ASN A 83 4.35 7.90 -5.44
CA ASN A 83 5.54 7.11 -5.14
C ASN A 83 6.22 6.64 -6.44
N ALA A 84 7.38 7.23 -6.76
CA ALA A 84 8.18 6.86 -7.93
C ALA A 84 8.72 5.40 -7.87
N PHE A 85 8.64 4.75 -6.73
CA PHE A 85 9.06 3.38 -6.47
C PHE A 85 7.88 2.42 -6.22
N SER A 86 6.67 2.83 -6.56
CA SER A 86 5.53 1.90 -6.57
C SER A 86 5.74 0.82 -7.63
N ALA A 87 5.12 -0.36 -7.42
CA ALA A 87 5.22 -1.47 -8.37
C ALA A 87 4.86 -1.02 -9.81
N ASP A 88 3.82 -0.21 -9.96
CA ASP A 88 3.38 0.28 -11.27
C ASP A 88 4.38 1.26 -11.91
N ALA A 89 5.00 2.14 -11.13
CA ALA A 89 6.04 3.04 -11.63
C ALA A 89 7.33 2.28 -12.02
N LEU A 90 7.68 1.26 -11.23
CA LEU A 90 8.86 0.44 -11.48
C LEU A 90 8.75 -0.39 -12.75
N VAL A 91 7.55 -0.82 -13.17
CA VAL A 91 7.35 -1.52 -14.45
C VAL A 91 7.94 -0.72 -15.62
N TRP A 92 7.65 0.59 -15.68
CA TRP A 92 8.10 1.47 -16.76
C TRP A 92 9.61 1.74 -16.74
N ARG A 93 10.25 1.54 -15.59
CA ARG A 93 11.71 1.61 -15.47
C ARG A 93 12.39 0.29 -15.82
N VAL A 94 11.76 -0.84 -15.54
CA VAL A 94 12.30 -2.17 -15.81
C VAL A 94 12.17 -2.52 -17.30
N LEU A 95 11.06 -2.17 -17.96
CA LEU A 95 10.84 -2.50 -19.37
C LEU A 95 12.01 -2.10 -20.28
N PRO A 96 12.52 -0.86 -20.26
CA PRO A 96 13.67 -0.47 -21.11
C PRO A 96 14.93 -1.29 -20.81
N ALA A 97 15.15 -1.67 -19.53
CA ALA A 97 16.28 -2.51 -19.17
C ALA A 97 16.18 -3.94 -19.71
N LEU A 98 14.96 -4.48 -19.88
CA LEU A 98 14.73 -5.78 -20.52
C LEU A 98 14.96 -5.73 -22.04
N ASP A 99 14.84 -4.57 -22.66
CA ASP A 99 15.11 -4.36 -24.07
C ASP A 99 16.59 -4.05 -24.35
N ASP A 100 17.36 -3.67 -23.33
CA ASP A 100 18.80 -3.44 -23.46
C ASP A 100 19.57 -4.77 -23.57
N SER A 101 20.09 -5.05 -24.76
CA SER A 101 20.88 -6.25 -25.04
C SER A 101 22.20 -6.30 -24.24
N THR A 102 22.77 -5.14 -23.91
CA THR A 102 24.00 -5.06 -23.10
C THR A 102 23.74 -5.51 -21.68
N PHE A 103 22.61 -5.11 -21.12
CA PHE A 103 22.18 -5.54 -19.79
C PHE A 103 21.78 -7.01 -19.77
N THR A 104 20.90 -7.43 -20.68
CA THR A 104 20.33 -8.79 -20.70
C THR A 104 21.38 -9.86 -20.99
N SER A 105 22.40 -9.59 -21.83
CA SER A 105 23.48 -10.53 -22.12
C SER A 105 24.35 -10.89 -20.92
N ARG A 106 24.42 -10.03 -19.90
CA ARG A 106 25.16 -10.30 -18.66
C ARG A 106 24.47 -11.35 -17.77
N HIS A 107 23.17 -11.62 -18.03
CA HIS A 107 22.35 -12.51 -17.22
C HIS A 107 21.80 -13.67 -18.10
N SER A 108 22.50 -14.78 -18.12
CA SER A 108 22.18 -15.92 -19.03
C SER A 108 20.76 -16.48 -18.88
N ALA A 109 20.22 -16.50 -17.67
CA ALA A 109 18.84 -16.93 -17.42
C ALA A 109 17.83 -15.96 -18.00
N LEU A 110 18.06 -14.67 -17.85
CA LEU A 110 17.22 -13.61 -18.39
C LEU A 110 17.28 -13.60 -19.92
N SER A 111 18.48 -13.66 -20.48
CA SER A 111 18.69 -13.73 -21.94
C SER A 111 17.97 -14.92 -22.56
N ARG A 112 18.02 -16.10 -21.91
CA ARG A 112 17.30 -17.30 -22.36
C ARG A 112 15.79 -17.11 -22.34
N TYR A 113 15.26 -16.55 -21.26
CA TYR A 113 13.82 -16.28 -21.12
C TYR A 113 13.32 -15.30 -22.18
N LEU A 114 14.08 -14.22 -22.44
CA LEU A 114 13.69 -13.17 -23.37
C LEU A 114 13.80 -13.57 -24.84
N LYS A 115 14.62 -14.55 -25.17
CA LYS A 115 14.86 -15.00 -26.56
C LYS A 115 13.57 -15.42 -27.28
N ASP A 116 12.69 -16.13 -26.56
CA ASP A 116 11.43 -16.67 -27.10
C ASP A 116 10.22 -15.91 -26.56
N SER A 117 10.43 -14.74 -25.92
CA SER A 117 9.38 -13.95 -25.29
C SER A 117 8.75 -12.97 -26.28
N ASN A 118 7.42 -12.82 -26.21
CA ASN A 118 6.69 -11.73 -26.84
C ASN A 118 6.57 -10.51 -25.91
N GLU A 119 6.00 -9.41 -26.38
CA GLU A 119 5.80 -8.18 -25.62
C GLU A 119 5.00 -8.41 -24.32
N LEU A 120 3.99 -9.27 -24.37
CA LEU A 120 3.18 -9.60 -23.19
C LEU A 120 4.03 -10.29 -22.11
N HIS A 121 4.88 -11.24 -22.48
CA HIS A 121 5.77 -11.93 -21.54
C HIS A 121 6.78 -10.96 -20.92
N ARG A 122 7.33 -10.03 -21.72
CA ARG A 122 8.23 -8.97 -21.21
C ARG A 122 7.54 -8.06 -20.22
N TRP A 123 6.33 -7.63 -20.54
CA TRP A 123 5.52 -6.81 -19.64
C TRP A 123 5.17 -7.55 -18.32
N GLN A 124 4.79 -8.82 -18.42
CA GLN A 124 4.52 -9.65 -17.24
C GLN A 124 5.75 -9.80 -16.34
N LEU A 125 6.93 -10.02 -16.96
CA LEU A 125 8.19 -10.09 -16.22
C LEU A 125 8.50 -8.76 -15.54
N ALA A 126 8.41 -7.65 -16.27
CA ALA A 126 8.64 -6.32 -15.69
C ALA A 126 7.70 -6.02 -14.53
N ARG A 127 6.44 -6.43 -14.64
CA ARG A 127 5.45 -6.31 -13.57
C ARG A 127 5.79 -7.15 -12.33
N GLN A 128 6.27 -8.37 -12.52
CA GLN A 128 6.72 -9.21 -11.40
C GLN A 128 7.96 -8.62 -10.73
N MET A 129 8.92 -8.14 -11.52
CA MET A 129 10.13 -7.48 -11.01
C MET A 129 9.77 -6.20 -10.25
N GLY A 130 8.89 -5.35 -10.78
CA GLY A 130 8.44 -4.14 -10.10
C GLY A 130 7.82 -4.43 -8.73
N ARG A 131 6.97 -5.45 -8.63
CA ARG A 131 6.40 -5.89 -7.35
C ARG A 131 7.46 -6.42 -6.38
N LEU A 132 8.44 -7.17 -6.89
CA LEU A 132 9.50 -7.71 -6.07
C LEU A 132 10.40 -6.58 -5.52
N TYR A 133 10.75 -5.61 -6.34
CA TYR A 133 11.53 -4.44 -5.89
C TYR A 133 10.75 -3.60 -4.87
N GLU A 134 9.45 -3.38 -5.05
CA GLU A 134 8.62 -2.71 -4.05
C GLU A 134 8.63 -3.46 -2.71
N GLN A 135 8.57 -4.80 -2.73
CA GLN A 135 8.70 -5.61 -1.52
C GLN A 135 10.09 -5.47 -0.87
N TYR A 136 11.17 -5.44 -1.64
CA TYR A 136 12.50 -5.22 -1.09
C TYR A 136 12.65 -3.85 -0.43
N LEU A 137 12.11 -2.81 -1.04
CA LEU A 137 12.11 -1.47 -0.45
C LEU A 137 11.40 -1.41 0.91
N VAL A 138 10.35 -2.23 1.10
CA VAL A 138 9.57 -2.27 2.35
C VAL A 138 10.18 -3.21 3.39
N PHE A 139 10.57 -4.41 2.98
CA PHE A 139 10.95 -5.48 3.91
C PHE A 139 12.45 -5.71 4.04
N ARG A 140 13.24 -5.29 3.06
CA ARG A 140 14.69 -5.45 3.02
C ARG A 140 15.40 -4.23 2.45
N PRO A 141 15.16 -3.04 3.04
CA PRO A 141 15.86 -1.82 2.61
C PRO A 141 17.38 -1.93 2.78
N ASP A 142 17.84 -2.75 3.74
CA ASP A 142 19.25 -3.09 3.93
C ASP A 142 19.89 -3.64 2.65
N TRP A 143 19.22 -4.56 1.94
CA TRP A 143 19.74 -5.12 0.70
C TRP A 143 19.80 -4.07 -0.43
N VAL A 144 18.79 -3.21 -0.51
CA VAL A 144 18.75 -2.20 -1.56
C VAL A 144 19.91 -1.20 -1.41
N ILE A 145 20.27 -0.85 -0.17
CA ILE A 145 21.41 0.01 0.15
C ILE A 145 22.72 -0.69 -0.22
N ASP A 146 22.84 -2.01 0.06
CA ASP A 146 24.04 -2.77 -0.25
C ASP A 146 24.26 -2.98 -1.77
N TRP A 147 23.26 -2.72 -2.61
CA TRP A 147 23.36 -2.85 -4.08
C TRP A 147 23.93 -1.60 -4.78
N GLU A 148 24.04 -0.49 -4.08
CA GLU A 148 24.70 0.73 -4.57
C GLU A 148 26.24 0.59 -4.57
#